data_6747a828bc3a7a6d3cba55e41ba1be9d
#
_entry.id   6747a828bc3a7a6d3cba55e41ba1be9d
#
_cell.length_a   1.000
_cell.length_b   1.000
_cell.length_c   1.000
_cell.angle_alpha   90.00
_cell.angle_beta   90.00
_cell.angle_gamma   90.00
#
_symmetry.space_group_name_H-M   'P 1'
#
loop_
_entity.id
_entity.type
_entity.pdbx_description
1 polymer ?
#
loop_
_entity_poly.entity_id
_entity_poly.type
_entity_poly.pdbx_seq_one_letter_code
_entity_poly.pdbx_strand_id
1 'polypeptide(L)'
;ENISYTIKQIEEMIYFEEQYYDSFVEIVDEELWDAYDENEKLLGFDLKRSQAKSLPDGVYHVIVNVYTMTKDGKLLTTERSRNKTYPLKWEVTGGSILKGETAAEGAVRELYEETGIKISTDDLIVLYSYVDKPKHAIYHSYLNLIEKEVHVTLQEGETMDYMYVPYKEFDELVNSDRFVPSEQRRYKNQAVFTMLSRFIPDSAAST
;
A
#
# COMPACT_ATOMS: atom_id res chain seq x y z
N GLU A 1 -3.86 -8.59 53.66
CA GLU A 1 -2.44 -8.18 53.75
C GLU A 1 -2.19 -7.08 52.71
N ASN A 2 -1.84 -5.88 53.20
CA ASN A 2 -1.48 -4.77 52.31
C ASN A 2 -0.01 -4.96 51.89
N ILE A 3 0.21 -5.27 50.64
CA ILE A 3 1.55 -5.31 50.02
C ILE A 3 1.93 -3.87 49.68
N SER A 4 2.88 -3.28 50.37
CA SER A 4 3.44 -1.97 50.04
C SER A 4 4.78 -2.17 49.32
N TYR A 5 4.89 -1.65 48.13
CA TYR A 5 6.16 -1.61 47.38
C TYR A 5 6.87 -0.28 47.64
N THR A 6 8.19 -0.30 47.66
CA THR A 6 8.99 0.93 47.67
C THR A 6 8.92 1.59 46.28
N ILE A 7 9.14 2.89 46.22
CA ILE A 7 9.16 3.63 44.93
C ILE A 7 10.16 2.98 43.96
N LYS A 8 11.31 2.57 44.42
CA LYS A 8 12.34 1.89 43.62
C LYS A 8 11.87 0.56 43.05
N GLN A 9 11.11 -0.22 43.81
CA GLN A 9 10.54 -1.50 43.31
C GLN A 9 9.46 -1.26 42.26
N ILE A 10 8.69 -0.19 42.37
CA ILE A 10 7.68 0.21 41.40
C ILE A 10 8.38 0.67 40.09
N GLU A 11 9.43 1.48 40.21
CA GLU A 11 10.24 1.93 39.05
C GLU A 11 10.92 0.76 38.34
N GLU A 12 11.47 -0.21 39.07
CA GLU A 12 12.05 -1.43 38.49
C GLU A 12 10.98 -2.31 37.80
N MET A 13 9.77 -2.40 38.33
CA MET A 13 8.66 -3.14 37.73
C MET A 13 8.19 -2.46 36.43
N ILE A 14 8.02 -1.13 36.46
CA ILE A 14 7.60 -0.36 35.26
C ILE A 14 8.67 -0.49 34.17
N TYR A 15 9.94 -0.33 34.48
CA TYR A 15 11.05 -0.49 33.55
C TYR A 15 11.10 -1.90 32.94
N PHE A 16 10.77 -2.93 33.73
CA PHE A 16 10.72 -4.31 33.23
C PHE A 16 9.52 -4.56 32.36
N GLU A 17 8.35 -4.00 32.70
CA GLU A 17 7.14 -4.09 31.86
C GLU A 17 7.30 -3.34 30.53
N GLU A 18 7.89 -2.15 30.51
CA GLU A 18 8.16 -1.39 29.29
C GLU A 18 9.13 -2.14 28.36
N GLN A 19 10.24 -2.69 28.87
CA GLN A 19 11.17 -3.49 28.06
C GLN A 19 10.54 -4.79 27.56
N TYR A 20 9.70 -5.42 28.37
CA TYR A 20 9.03 -6.65 27.99
C TYR A 20 7.92 -6.38 26.96
N TYR A 21 7.21 -5.26 27.11
CA TYR A 21 6.16 -4.82 26.18
C TYR A 21 6.76 -4.45 24.81
N ASP A 22 7.83 -3.67 24.78
CA ASP A 22 8.54 -3.32 23.54
C ASP A 22 9.10 -4.56 22.82
N SER A 23 9.67 -5.51 23.57
CA SER A 23 10.17 -6.76 22.97
C SER A 23 9.03 -7.68 22.49
N PHE A 24 7.86 -7.62 23.13
CA PHE A 24 6.69 -8.40 22.73
C PHE A 24 5.96 -7.77 21.53
N VAL A 25 5.91 -6.44 21.45
CA VAL A 25 5.37 -5.69 20.32
C VAL A 25 6.25 -5.88 19.08
N GLU A 26 7.59 -5.89 19.23
CA GLU A 26 8.50 -6.23 18.12
C GLU A 26 8.29 -7.66 17.56
N ILE A 27 7.84 -8.60 18.40
CA ILE A 27 7.61 -10.00 17.97
C ILE A 27 6.24 -10.19 17.30
N VAL A 28 5.24 -9.34 17.61
CA VAL A 28 3.86 -9.53 17.15
C VAL A 28 3.57 -8.82 15.84
N ASP A 29 4.38 -7.84 15.43
CA ASP A 29 4.02 -6.89 14.35
C ASP A 29 5.00 -6.89 13.16
N GLU A 30 5.88 -7.89 13.04
CA GLU A 30 6.78 -7.94 11.87
C GLU A 30 6.09 -8.64 10.70
N GLU A 31 5.62 -7.86 9.72
CA GLU A 31 5.10 -8.41 8.47
C GLU A 31 6.13 -9.32 7.81
N LEU A 32 5.71 -10.53 7.50
CA LEU A 32 6.47 -11.50 6.74
C LEU A 32 6.00 -11.52 5.29
N TRP A 33 6.96 -11.57 4.38
CA TRP A 33 6.74 -11.68 2.94
C TRP A 33 7.42 -12.93 2.39
N ASP A 34 6.89 -13.47 1.32
CA ASP A 34 7.60 -14.47 0.54
C ASP A 34 8.74 -13.82 -0.28
N ALA A 35 9.88 -14.53 -0.39
CA ALA A 35 10.98 -14.13 -1.26
C ALA A 35 10.77 -14.71 -2.67
N TYR A 36 11.02 -13.86 -3.68
CA TYR A 36 10.90 -14.22 -5.10
C TYR A 36 12.19 -13.93 -5.87
N ASP A 37 12.41 -14.63 -6.98
CA ASP A 37 13.40 -14.24 -7.98
C ASP A 37 12.82 -13.20 -8.98
N GLU A 38 13.62 -12.74 -9.94
CA GLU A 38 13.21 -11.74 -10.95
C GLU A 38 12.12 -12.25 -11.91
N ASN A 39 11.84 -13.55 -11.95
CA ASN A 39 10.78 -14.18 -12.73
C ASN A 39 9.55 -14.50 -11.89
N GLU A 40 9.48 -13.92 -10.68
CA GLU A 40 8.40 -14.13 -9.69
C GLU A 40 8.25 -15.60 -9.25
N LYS A 41 9.36 -16.32 -9.21
CA LYS A 41 9.41 -17.68 -8.66
C LYS A 41 9.79 -17.63 -7.19
N LEU A 42 9.02 -18.33 -6.35
CA LEU A 42 9.29 -18.46 -4.92
C LEU A 42 10.69 -19.03 -4.67
N LEU A 43 11.44 -18.39 -3.78
CA LEU A 43 12.77 -18.81 -3.34
C LEU A 43 12.73 -19.72 -2.12
N GLY A 44 11.58 -19.86 -1.44
CA GLY A 44 11.37 -20.80 -0.34
C GLY A 44 11.88 -20.33 1.02
N PHE A 45 12.08 -19.04 1.20
CA PHE A 45 12.38 -18.42 2.50
C PHE A 45 11.60 -17.12 2.68
N ASP A 46 11.47 -16.70 3.93
CA ASP A 46 10.69 -15.53 4.31
C ASP A 46 11.58 -14.29 4.37
N LEU A 47 10.99 -13.15 4.03
CA LEU A 47 11.53 -11.81 4.22
C LEU A 47 10.76 -11.10 5.33
N LYS A 48 11.48 -10.26 6.07
CA LYS A 48 10.88 -9.36 7.05
C LYS A 48 10.77 -7.96 6.47
N ARG A 49 9.69 -7.24 6.78
CA ARG A 49 9.49 -5.85 6.34
C ARG A 49 10.69 -4.96 6.65
N SER A 50 11.32 -5.14 7.81
CA SER A 50 12.54 -4.43 8.23
C SER A 50 13.71 -4.61 7.26
N GLN A 51 13.76 -5.70 6.49
CA GLN A 51 14.80 -6.02 5.52
C GLN A 51 14.59 -5.39 4.13
N ALA A 52 13.43 -4.77 3.87
CA ALA A 52 13.05 -4.25 2.54
C ALA A 52 14.10 -3.37 1.86
N LYS A 53 14.91 -2.64 2.64
CA LYS A 53 15.95 -1.72 2.12
C LYS A 53 17.31 -2.38 1.91
N SER A 54 17.46 -3.65 2.29
CA SER A 54 18.75 -4.38 2.30
C SER A 54 18.65 -5.79 1.72
N LEU A 55 17.70 -6.01 0.82
CA LEU A 55 17.55 -7.29 0.15
C LEU A 55 18.77 -7.57 -0.73
N PRO A 56 19.27 -8.82 -0.75
CA PRO A 56 20.41 -9.19 -1.60
C PRO A 56 20.01 -9.23 -3.07
N ASP A 57 21.02 -9.14 -3.96
CA ASP A 57 20.81 -9.23 -5.40
C ASP A 57 20.07 -10.51 -5.77
N GLY A 58 19.09 -10.38 -6.68
CA GLY A 58 18.26 -11.50 -7.13
C GLY A 58 17.12 -11.89 -6.20
N VAL A 59 16.95 -11.19 -5.09
CA VAL A 59 15.83 -11.38 -4.15
C VAL A 59 14.86 -10.21 -4.23
N TYR A 60 13.59 -10.50 -4.40
CA TYR A 60 12.52 -9.53 -4.57
C TYR A 60 11.36 -9.83 -3.63
N HIS A 61 10.58 -8.80 -3.30
CA HIS A 61 9.24 -8.95 -2.72
C HIS A 61 8.19 -8.37 -3.67
N VAL A 62 6.93 -8.72 -3.47
CA VAL A 62 5.84 -8.27 -4.33
C VAL A 62 5.10 -7.10 -3.68
N ILE A 63 4.83 -6.06 -4.47
CA ILE A 63 4.05 -4.88 -4.10
C ILE A 63 2.87 -4.75 -5.05
N VAL A 64 1.70 -4.42 -4.52
CA VAL A 64 0.48 -4.21 -5.28
C VAL A 64 0.05 -2.75 -5.25
N ASN A 65 -0.58 -2.29 -6.33
CA ASN A 65 -1.27 -1.01 -6.40
C ASN A 65 -2.67 -1.22 -7.00
N VAL A 66 -3.66 -0.53 -6.46
CA VAL A 66 -5.05 -0.58 -6.95
C VAL A 66 -5.52 0.82 -7.31
N TYR A 67 -5.76 1.05 -8.60
CA TYR A 67 -6.44 2.23 -9.11
C TYR A 67 -7.94 2.00 -9.01
N THR A 68 -8.62 2.63 -8.06
CA THR A 68 -10.08 2.55 -7.96
C THR A 68 -10.70 3.70 -8.73
N MET A 69 -11.50 3.37 -9.75
CA MET A 69 -12.12 4.34 -10.65
C MET A 69 -13.63 4.16 -10.68
N THR A 70 -14.35 5.27 -10.62
CA THR A 70 -15.80 5.30 -10.82
C THR A 70 -16.16 5.22 -12.30
N LYS A 71 -17.38 4.77 -12.64
CA LYS A 71 -17.85 4.71 -14.03
C LYS A 71 -17.93 6.09 -14.71
N ASP A 72 -18.03 7.18 -13.95
CA ASP A 72 -17.95 8.54 -14.48
C ASP A 72 -16.53 9.09 -14.60
N GLY A 73 -15.51 8.25 -14.34
CA GLY A 73 -14.11 8.57 -14.63
C GLY A 73 -13.36 9.33 -13.55
N LYS A 74 -13.74 9.17 -12.28
CA LYS A 74 -12.98 9.72 -11.15
C LYS A 74 -12.14 8.65 -10.49
N LEU A 75 -10.92 8.98 -10.10
CA LEU A 75 -10.01 8.09 -9.41
C LEU A 75 -9.94 8.41 -7.93
N LEU A 76 -9.98 7.37 -7.10
CA LEU A 76 -9.76 7.47 -5.67
C LEU A 76 -8.26 7.64 -5.40
N THR A 77 -7.93 8.61 -4.57
CA THR A 77 -6.59 8.81 -4.01
C THR A 77 -6.69 8.96 -2.50
N THR A 78 -5.66 8.54 -1.79
CA THR A 78 -5.53 8.67 -0.34
C THR A 78 -4.33 9.55 0.02
N GLU A 79 -4.41 10.30 1.11
CA GLU A 79 -3.31 11.09 1.63
C GLU A 79 -2.58 10.32 2.73
N ARG A 80 -1.28 10.17 2.59
CA ARG A 80 -0.41 9.46 3.53
C ARG A 80 -0.32 10.16 4.87
N SER A 81 -0.30 9.38 5.95
CA SER A 81 -0.14 9.94 7.29
C SER A 81 1.24 10.60 7.49
N ARG A 82 1.32 11.44 8.54
CA ARG A 82 2.55 12.17 8.90
C ARG A 82 3.72 11.26 9.26
N ASN A 83 3.46 10.04 9.67
CA ASN A 83 4.45 9.09 10.16
C ASN A 83 5.01 8.17 9.06
N LYS A 84 4.45 8.24 7.85
CA LYS A 84 4.89 7.42 6.71
C LYS A 84 6.05 8.05 5.93
N THR A 85 6.77 7.25 5.17
CA THR A 85 7.70 7.75 4.13
C THR A 85 6.90 8.59 3.13
N TYR A 86 7.39 9.77 2.75
CA TYR A 86 6.67 10.76 1.95
C TYR A 86 5.36 11.23 2.62
N PRO A 87 5.42 11.83 3.82
CA PRO A 87 4.24 12.25 4.56
C PRO A 87 3.42 13.28 3.78
N LEU A 88 2.10 13.25 3.95
CA LEU A 88 1.15 14.19 3.36
C LEU A 88 1.19 14.24 1.81
N LYS A 89 1.66 13.18 1.18
CA LYS A 89 1.58 13.01 -0.26
C LYS A 89 0.38 12.14 -0.62
N TRP A 90 -0.18 12.42 -1.77
CA TRP A 90 -1.24 11.62 -2.37
C TRP A 90 -0.67 10.38 -3.03
N GLU A 91 -1.42 9.31 -3.00
CA GLU A 91 -1.07 8.03 -3.60
C GLU A 91 -2.33 7.26 -4.05
N VAL A 92 -2.13 6.18 -4.79
CA VAL A 92 -3.16 5.16 -4.94
C VAL A 92 -2.95 4.08 -3.89
N THR A 93 -4.03 3.39 -3.52
CA THR A 93 -3.98 2.29 -2.54
C THR A 93 -2.96 1.24 -2.93
N GLY A 94 -2.19 0.75 -1.97
CA GLY A 94 -1.25 -0.34 -2.22
C GLY A 94 -0.26 -0.60 -1.09
N GLY A 95 0.34 -1.77 -1.14
CA GLY A 95 1.33 -2.22 -0.16
C GLY A 95 2.01 -3.51 -0.57
N SER A 96 2.78 -4.09 0.33
CA SER A 96 3.43 -5.38 0.11
C SER A 96 2.45 -6.52 0.37
N ILE A 97 2.49 -7.57 -0.46
CA ILE A 97 1.72 -8.77 -0.16
C ILE A 97 2.35 -9.51 1.02
N LEU A 98 1.51 -10.13 1.83
CA LEU A 98 1.95 -10.94 2.96
C LEU A 98 2.35 -12.34 2.49
N LYS A 99 3.10 -13.03 3.33
CA LYS A 99 3.49 -14.41 3.10
C LYS A 99 2.25 -15.28 2.81
N GLY A 100 2.31 -16.02 1.71
CA GLY A 100 1.26 -16.94 1.27
C GLY A 100 0.13 -16.27 0.49
N GLU A 101 0.10 -14.94 0.35
CA GLU A 101 -0.87 -14.25 -0.50
C GLU A 101 -0.45 -14.28 -1.97
N THR A 102 -1.42 -14.39 -2.85
CA THR A 102 -1.25 -13.99 -4.25
C THR A 102 -1.29 -12.46 -4.39
N ALA A 103 -0.77 -11.91 -5.47
CA ALA A 103 -0.82 -10.47 -5.73
C ALA A 103 -2.26 -9.92 -5.74
N ALA A 104 -3.23 -10.68 -6.26
CA ALA A 104 -4.63 -10.28 -6.26
C ALA A 104 -5.25 -10.28 -4.85
N GLU A 105 -4.93 -11.27 -4.00
CA GLU A 105 -5.39 -11.30 -2.60
C GLU A 105 -4.81 -10.14 -1.81
N GLY A 106 -3.49 -9.87 -1.94
CA GLY A 106 -2.87 -8.71 -1.31
C GLY A 106 -3.48 -7.38 -1.77
N ALA A 107 -3.81 -7.24 -3.06
CA ALA A 107 -4.48 -6.05 -3.60
C ALA A 107 -5.87 -5.83 -2.99
N VAL A 108 -6.67 -6.88 -2.83
CA VAL A 108 -7.99 -6.82 -2.17
C VAL A 108 -7.85 -6.46 -0.70
N ARG A 109 -6.90 -7.06 0.02
CA ARG A 109 -6.63 -6.76 1.43
C ARG A 109 -6.21 -5.31 1.62
N GLU A 110 -5.19 -4.83 0.89
CA GLU A 110 -4.71 -3.44 0.98
C GLU A 110 -5.82 -2.43 0.68
N LEU A 111 -6.61 -2.67 -0.39
CA LEU A 111 -7.76 -1.81 -0.69
C LEU A 111 -8.76 -1.76 0.46
N TYR A 112 -9.07 -2.91 1.06
CA TYR A 112 -9.97 -2.96 2.20
C TYR A 112 -9.41 -2.29 3.45
N GLU A 113 -8.14 -2.55 3.80
CA GLU A 113 -7.49 -1.98 4.98
C GLU A 113 -7.40 -0.46 4.90
N GLU A 114 -6.94 0.09 3.78
CA GLU A 114 -6.74 1.53 3.62
C GLU A 114 -8.04 2.32 3.38
N THR A 115 -9.09 1.69 2.82
CA THR A 115 -10.28 2.42 2.35
C THR A 115 -11.61 1.86 2.83
N GLY A 116 -11.65 0.65 3.39
CA GLY A 116 -12.87 -0.06 3.73
C GLY A 116 -13.68 -0.59 2.52
N ILE A 117 -13.17 -0.42 1.29
CA ILE A 117 -13.84 -0.91 0.07
C ILE A 117 -13.66 -2.41 -0.04
N LYS A 118 -14.78 -3.14 -0.13
CA LYS A 118 -14.81 -4.60 -0.25
C LYS A 118 -15.06 -5.02 -1.69
N ILE A 119 -14.13 -5.78 -2.24
CA ILE A 119 -14.22 -6.40 -3.56
C ILE A 119 -13.73 -7.85 -3.48
N SER A 120 -13.89 -8.59 -4.55
CA SER A 120 -13.25 -9.90 -4.76
C SER A 120 -12.06 -9.79 -5.70
N THR A 121 -11.23 -10.81 -5.76
CA THR A 121 -10.12 -10.88 -6.73
C THR A 121 -10.60 -10.86 -8.18
N ASP A 122 -11.82 -11.34 -8.43
CA ASP A 122 -12.44 -11.36 -9.76
C ASP A 122 -12.85 -9.96 -10.25
N ASP A 123 -12.98 -9.00 -9.34
CA ASP A 123 -13.31 -7.61 -9.68
C ASP A 123 -12.07 -6.81 -10.15
N LEU A 124 -10.87 -7.38 -10.00
CA LEU A 124 -9.62 -6.74 -10.35
C LEU A 124 -9.29 -6.92 -11.84
N ILE A 125 -9.03 -5.81 -12.52
CA ILE A 125 -8.53 -5.79 -13.89
C ILE A 125 -7.03 -5.55 -13.86
N VAL A 126 -6.23 -6.48 -14.38
CA VAL A 126 -4.78 -6.32 -14.44
C VAL A 126 -4.41 -5.18 -15.39
N LEU A 127 -3.65 -4.21 -14.91
CA LEU A 127 -3.09 -3.13 -15.73
C LEU A 127 -1.70 -3.50 -16.23
N TYR A 128 -0.77 -3.78 -15.31
CA TYR A 128 0.61 -4.16 -15.66
C TYR A 128 1.28 -4.91 -14.51
N SER A 129 2.37 -5.62 -14.87
CA SER A 129 3.37 -6.14 -13.93
C SER A 129 4.74 -5.57 -14.31
N TYR A 130 5.57 -5.26 -13.33
CA TYR A 130 6.86 -4.61 -13.55
C TYR A 130 7.87 -4.99 -12.46
N VAL A 131 9.09 -5.37 -12.88
CA VAL A 131 10.22 -5.66 -11.98
C VAL A 131 11.10 -4.42 -11.83
N ASP A 132 11.15 -3.85 -10.65
CA ASP A 132 12.06 -2.75 -10.29
C ASP A 132 13.33 -3.32 -9.62
N LYS A 133 14.32 -3.68 -10.44
CA LYS A 133 15.59 -4.27 -9.96
C LYS A 133 16.28 -3.42 -8.89
N PRO A 134 16.44 -2.09 -9.06
CA PRO A 134 17.02 -1.23 -8.05
C PRO A 134 16.27 -1.17 -6.72
N LYS A 135 14.98 -1.50 -6.72
CA LYS A 135 14.14 -1.52 -5.52
C LYS A 135 13.92 -2.91 -4.95
N HIS A 136 14.43 -3.95 -5.62
CA HIS A 136 14.19 -5.33 -5.24
C HIS A 136 12.68 -5.64 -5.08
N ALA A 137 11.86 -5.10 -5.98
CA ALA A 137 10.41 -5.20 -5.92
C ALA A 137 9.80 -5.60 -7.26
N ILE A 138 8.78 -6.45 -7.19
CA ILE A 138 7.90 -6.80 -8.31
C ILE A 138 6.58 -6.11 -8.05
N TYR A 139 6.14 -5.27 -8.99
CA TYR A 139 4.88 -4.53 -8.88
C TYR A 139 3.80 -5.18 -9.71
N HIS A 140 2.62 -5.42 -9.10
CA HIS A 140 1.39 -5.74 -9.79
C HIS A 140 0.41 -4.59 -9.60
N SER A 141 -0.11 -4.06 -10.68
CA SER A 141 -1.07 -2.96 -10.64
C SER A 141 -2.39 -3.36 -11.25
N TYR A 142 -3.45 -3.01 -10.56
CA TYR A 142 -4.82 -3.37 -10.87
C TYR A 142 -5.69 -2.14 -11.00
N LEU A 143 -6.77 -2.28 -11.78
CA LEU A 143 -7.90 -1.35 -11.82
C LEU A 143 -9.09 -2.04 -11.15
N ASN A 144 -9.72 -1.34 -10.23
CA ASN A 144 -11.02 -1.65 -9.65
C ASN A 144 -12.05 -0.64 -10.18
N LEU A 145 -13.11 -1.12 -10.83
CA LEU A 145 -14.20 -0.28 -11.35
C LEU A 145 -15.39 -0.32 -10.41
N ILE A 146 -15.79 0.85 -9.91
CA ILE A 146 -16.98 1.02 -9.07
C ILE A 146 -18.04 1.88 -9.79
N GLU A 147 -19.32 1.66 -9.45
CA GLU A 147 -20.43 2.38 -10.09
C GLU A 147 -20.36 3.89 -9.87
N LYS A 148 -20.05 4.31 -8.65
CA LYS A 148 -19.98 5.70 -8.20
C LYS A 148 -19.09 5.83 -6.98
N GLU A 149 -18.78 7.04 -6.58
CA GLU A 149 -18.08 7.34 -5.34
C GLU A 149 -18.76 6.64 -4.15
N VAL A 150 -17.96 5.99 -3.31
CA VAL A 150 -18.40 5.37 -2.06
C VAL A 150 -17.70 6.06 -0.89
N HIS A 151 -18.31 5.97 0.29
CA HIS A 151 -17.65 6.44 1.50
C HIS A 151 -16.42 5.59 1.80
N VAL A 152 -15.30 6.25 2.07
CA VAL A 152 -14.02 5.61 2.43
C VAL A 152 -13.86 5.65 3.94
N THR A 153 -13.50 4.50 4.52
CA THR A 153 -13.10 4.39 5.92
C THR A 153 -11.59 4.32 5.97
N LEU A 154 -10.95 5.39 6.40
CA LEU A 154 -9.49 5.50 6.41
C LEU A 154 -8.89 4.62 7.51
N GLN A 155 -7.76 3.99 7.20
CA GLN A 155 -6.96 3.23 8.17
C GLN A 155 -6.20 4.21 9.07
N GLU A 156 -6.44 4.11 10.38
CA GLU A 156 -5.78 4.96 11.37
C GLU A 156 -4.26 4.75 11.33
N GLY A 157 -3.51 5.85 11.34
CA GLY A 157 -2.04 5.83 11.29
C GLY A 157 -1.44 5.67 9.88
N GLU A 158 -2.21 5.20 8.89
CA GLU A 158 -1.75 4.97 7.52
C GLU A 158 -2.20 6.08 6.57
N THR A 159 -3.47 6.44 6.60
CA THR A 159 -4.12 7.42 5.72
C THR A 159 -4.78 8.53 6.54
N MET A 160 -4.77 9.77 6.04
CA MET A 160 -5.33 10.94 6.71
C MET A 160 -6.55 11.52 6.02
N ASP A 161 -6.61 11.42 4.69
CA ASP A 161 -7.67 11.97 3.87
C ASP A 161 -7.83 11.16 2.59
N TYR A 162 -8.94 11.39 1.87
CA TYR A 162 -9.18 10.81 0.56
C TYR A 162 -9.92 11.79 -0.34
N MET A 163 -9.78 11.62 -1.64
CA MET A 163 -10.57 12.33 -2.63
C MET A 163 -10.79 11.49 -3.88
N TYR A 164 -11.91 11.74 -4.55
CA TYR A 164 -12.17 11.27 -5.90
C TYR A 164 -11.84 12.38 -6.88
N VAL A 165 -10.87 12.14 -7.76
CA VAL A 165 -10.30 13.13 -8.66
C VAL A 165 -10.69 12.79 -10.09
N PRO A 166 -11.29 13.72 -10.87
CA PRO A 166 -11.53 13.50 -12.29
C PRO A 166 -10.24 13.09 -13.01
N TYR A 167 -10.37 12.22 -14.02
CA TYR A 167 -9.24 11.58 -14.69
C TYR A 167 -8.14 12.55 -15.17
N LYS A 168 -8.50 13.70 -15.75
CA LYS A 168 -7.52 14.70 -16.20
C LYS A 168 -6.81 15.37 -15.03
N GLU A 169 -7.55 15.74 -14.00
CA GLU A 169 -7.00 16.32 -12.78
C GLU A 169 -6.15 15.30 -12.01
N PHE A 170 -6.48 14.02 -12.09
CA PHE A 170 -5.66 12.95 -11.54
C PHE A 170 -4.30 12.88 -12.24
N ASP A 171 -4.22 13.00 -13.56
CA ASP A 171 -2.94 13.07 -14.28
C ASP A 171 -2.11 14.28 -13.84
N GLU A 172 -2.74 15.44 -13.67
CA GLU A 172 -2.08 16.64 -13.14
C GLU A 172 -1.59 16.42 -11.71
N LEU A 173 -2.40 15.81 -10.85
CA LEU A 173 -2.04 15.49 -9.47
C LEU A 173 -0.85 14.55 -9.42
N VAL A 174 -0.88 13.45 -10.19
CA VAL A 174 0.24 12.50 -10.26
C VAL A 174 1.52 13.19 -10.75
N ASN A 175 1.43 14.15 -11.65
CA ASN A 175 2.58 14.89 -12.17
C ASN A 175 3.07 16.03 -11.26
N SER A 176 2.37 16.32 -10.17
CA SER A 176 2.73 17.37 -9.21
C SER A 176 3.69 16.85 -8.12
N ASP A 177 4.23 17.78 -7.35
CA ASP A 177 5.03 17.47 -6.15
C ASP A 177 4.18 16.94 -4.98
N ARG A 178 2.86 16.96 -5.11
CA ARG A 178 1.91 16.48 -4.11
C ARG A 178 1.75 14.95 -4.12
N PHE A 179 2.23 14.25 -5.13
CA PHE A 179 2.09 12.80 -5.27
C PHE A 179 3.37 12.05 -4.88
N VAL A 180 3.25 10.76 -4.51
CA VAL A 180 4.38 9.92 -4.12
C VAL A 180 5.35 9.73 -5.28
N PRO A 181 6.64 10.12 -5.17
CA PRO A 181 7.58 10.16 -6.31
C PRO A 181 7.83 8.79 -6.97
N SER A 182 7.80 7.70 -6.19
CA SER A 182 7.98 6.35 -6.74
C SER A 182 6.79 5.93 -7.61
N GLU A 183 5.58 6.34 -7.25
CA GLU A 183 4.38 6.07 -8.05
C GLU A 183 4.31 6.94 -9.29
N GLN A 184 4.67 8.23 -9.21
CA GLN A 184 4.80 9.11 -10.37
C GLN A 184 5.68 8.47 -11.44
N ARG A 185 6.84 7.91 -11.05
CA ARG A 185 7.77 7.29 -11.96
C ARG A 185 7.16 6.06 -12.63
N ARG A 186 6.47 5.18 -11.86
CA ARG A 186 5.79 4.00 -12.41
C ARG A 186 4.64 4.40 -13.32
N TYR A 187 3.83 5.35 -12.91
CA TYR A 187 2.72 5.89 -13.69
C TYR A 187 3.17 6.33 -15.08
N LYS A 188 4.27 7.07 -15.18
CA LYS A 188 4.85 7.51 -16.45
C LYS A 188 5.47 6.36 -17.25
N ASN A 189 6.33 5.57 -16.61
CA ASN A 189 7.08 4.52 -17.29
C ASN A 189 6.18 3.40 -17.82
N GLN A 190 5.07 3.09 -17.14
CA GLN A 190 4.12 2.06 -17.55
C GLN A 190 2.95 2.61 -18.38
N ALA A 191 2.99 3.91 -18.74
CA ALA A 191 1.92 4.56 -19.51
C ALA A 191 0.52 4.35 -18.92
N VAL A 192 0.40 4.42 -17.60
CA VAL A 192 -0.85 4.11 -16.85
C VAL A 192 -1.98 5.02 -17.30
N PHE A 193 -1.68 6.29 -17.59
CA PHE A 193 -2.65 7.22 -18.17
C PHE A 193 -3.36 6.61 -19.40
N THR A 194 -2.57 6.12 -20.36
CA THR A 194 -3.14 5.51 -21.57
C THR A 194 -3.91 4.21 -21.29
N MET A 195 -3.52 3.46 -20.25
CA MET A 195 -4.27 2.27 -19.87
C MET A 195 -5.62 2.63 -19.27
N LEU A 196 -5.65 3.59 -18.34
CA LEU A 196 -6.87 4.06 -17.68
C LEU A 196 -7.83 4.72 -18.66
N SER A 197 -7.33 5.45 -19.69
CA SER A 197 -8.18 6.13 -20.67
C SER A 197 -9.16 5.20 -21.40
N ARG A 198 -8.84 3.91 -21.49
CA ARG A 198 -9.70 2.90 -22.12
C ARG A 198 -11.01 2.64 -21.35
N PHE A 199 -11.05 3.06 -20.09
CA PHE A 199 -12.17 2.87 -19.18
C PHE A 199 -12.92 4.18 -18.90
N ILE A 200 -12.44 5.31 -19.44
CA ILE A 200 -13.08 6.62 -19.29
C ILE A 200 -14.24 6.72 -20.28
N PRO A 201 -15.44 7.09 -19.84
CA PRO A 201 -16.56 7.31 -20.76
C PRO A 201 -16.30 8.54 -21.65
N ASP A 202 -16.80 8.50 -22.89
CA ASP A 202 -16.63 9.59 -23.88
C ASP A 202 -17.10 10.96 -23.34
N SER A 203 -18.13 10.98 -22.49
CA SER A 203 -18.63 12.18 -21.82
C SER A 203 -17.63 12.82 -20.86
N ALA A 204 -16.75 12.05 -20.23
CA ALA A 204 -15.72 12.53 -19.30
C ALA A 204 -14.38 12.82 -20.00
N ALA A 205 -14.18 12.35 -21.22
CA ALA A 205 -12.98 12.62 -22.02
C ALA A 205 -12.98 14.03 -22.63
N SER A 206 -14.15 14.66 -22.73
CA SER A 206 -14.37 15.94 -23.47
C SER A 206 -14.39 17.17 -22.57
N THR A 207 -14.37 17.04 -21.25
CA THR A 207 -14.27 18.13 -20.28
C THR A 207 -12.88 18.21 -19.71
#